data_c359247f85b00a384e0cda43a8b32039
#
_entry.id   c359247f85b00a384e0cda43a8b32039
#
_cell.length_a   1.000
_cell.length_b   1.000
_cell.length_c   1.000
_cell.angle_alpha   90.00
_cell.angle_beta   90.00
_cell.angle_gamma   90.00
#
_symmetry.space_group_name_H-M   'P 1'
#
loop_
_entity.id
_entity.type
_entity.pdbx_description
1 polymer ?
#
loop_
_entity_poly.entity_id
_entity_poly.type
_entity_poly.pdbx_seq_one_letter_code
_entity_poly.pdbx_strand_id
1 'polypeptide(L)'
;QRPPYNELMNFLFIADPLESFKIYKDTTFSMMREAQKRGHQVVACEMTDVRWQQGEAVSARVRKIHLTGEQTPWFTETGKHRAALKDFDAVVMRTDPPFDSEYFYATHLLGQAEREGAKVFNSPAALRNHPEKLAIMEFPQFIAPTLVTRSEDDIRAFHAMHGDIILKPLDGMGGMGIFKVGADGLNLGAIIETLNQGGRQTVMVQKFLPGIAQGDKRVLLIGGKPVPFCLARIPQGGEVRGNLAAGGKGVAQPISARDREIAEALGPILAARGLMLVGLDIIGDSLTEINVTSPTCFQEITKQTGFDVAKAFIDALEARLAA
;
A
#
# COMPACT_ATOMS: atom_id res chain seq x y z
N GLN A 1 -6.86 -12.94 25.65
CA GLN A 1 -8.31 -12.70 25.78
C GLN A 1 -8.85 -12.37 24.40
N ARG A 2 -9.84 -13.14 23.92
CA ARG A 2 -10.56 -12.81 22.68
C ARG A 2 -11.38 -11.56 22.92
N PRO A 3 -11.47 -10.64 21.94
CA PRO A 3 -12.43 -9.55 22.04
C PRO A 3 -13.86 -10.13 22.09
N PRO A 4 -14.84 -9.37 22.61
CA PRO A 4 -16.20 -9.85 22.90
C PRO A 4 -17.06 -10.21 21.67
N TYR A 5 -16.50 -10.14 20.45
CA TYR A 5 -17.23 -10.49 19.23
C TYR A 5 -16.85 -11.91 18.80
N ASN A 6 -17.68 -12.84 19.18
CA ASN A 6 -17.40 -14.28 19.16
C ASN A 6 -17.88 -15.01 17.90
N GLU A 7 -18.17 -14.29 16.82
CA GLU A 7 -18.60 -14.94 15.57
C GLU A 7 -17.41 -15.29 14.71
N LEU A 8 -17.33 -16.56 14.29
CA LEU A 8 -16.39 -17.01 13.28
C LEU A 8 -16.79 -16.42 11.94
N MET A 9 -15.86 -15.81 11.25
CA MET A 9 -16.09 -15.09 10.00
C MET A 9 -15.40 -15.75 8.83
N ASN A 10 -15.89 -15.44 7.63
CA ASN A 10 -15.28 -15.81 6.36
C ASN A 10 -14.65 -14.58 5.72
N PHE A 11 -13.35 -14.59 5.54
CA PHE A 11 -12.61 -13.51 4.90
C PHE A 11 -12.12 -13.95 3.52
N LEU A 12 -12.45 -13.15 2.51
CA LEU A 12 -11.88 -13.30 1.17
C LEU A 12 -10.72 -12.34 1.00
N PHE A 13 -9.54 -12.88 0.72
CA PHE A 13 -8.36 -12.10 0.35
C PHE A 13 -8.20 -12.14 -1.16
N ILE A 14 -8.28 -10.98 -1.81
CA ILE A 14 -7.94 -10.84 -3.22
C ILE A 14 -6.48 -10.45 -3.29
N ALA A 15 -5.64 -11.36 -3.77
CA ALA A 15 -4.19 -11.24 -3.67
C ALA A 15 -3.51 -11.70 -4.96
N ASP A 16 -2.22 -11.50 -5.05
CA ASP A 16 -1.39 -12.11 -6.07
C ASP A 16 -1.36 -13.64 -5.90
N PRO A 17 -0.89 -14.41 -6.89
CA PRO A 17 -0.88 -15.86 -6.78
C PRO A 17 -0.26 -16.35 -5.48
N LEU A 18 -0.98 -17.21 -4.76
CA LEU A 18 -0.52 -17.73 -3.45
C LEU A 18 0.84 -18.42 -3.57
N GLU A 19 1.09 -19.07 -4.68
CA GLU A 19 2.33 -19.78 -4.97
C GLU A 19 3.54 -18.85 -5.10
N SER A 20 3.29 -17.54 -5.30
CA SER A 20 4.34 -16.52 -5.37
C SER A 20 4.69 -15.90 -4.01
N PHE A 21 3.95 -16.21 -2.95
CA PHE A 21 4.15 -15.61 -1.64
C PHE A 21 5.51 -16.01 -1.04
N LYS A 22 6.24 -15.00 -0.61
CA LYS A 22 7.43 -15.17 0.24
C LYS A 22 6.98 -15.03 1.70
N ILE A 23 6.51 -16.12 2.28
CA ILE A 23 5.79 -16.10 3.57
C ILE A 23 6.62 -15.56 4.74
N TYR A 24 7.94 -15.58 4.65
CA TYR A 24 8.81 -15.06 5.70
C TYR A 24 8.73 -13.53 5.84
N LYS A 25 8.18 -12.83 4.85
CA LYS A 25 8.03 -11.37 4.86
C LYS A 25 6.68 -10.87 4.35
N ASP A 26 5.86 -11.73 3.78
CA ASP A 26 4.60 -11.35 3.16
C ASP A 26 3.59 -10.81 4.19
N THR A 27 3.07 -9.63 3.95
CA THR A 27 2.10 -8.98 4.83
C THR A 27 0.74 -9.64 4.75
N THR A 28 0.26 -9.99 3.55
CA THR A 28 -1.03 -10.66 3.37
C THR A 28 -1.03 -12.01 4.07
N PHE A 29 0.07 -12.76 3.95
CA PHE A 29 0.23 -14.01 4.70
C PHE A 29 0.07 -13.79 6.21
N SER A 30 0.66 -12.74 6.76
CA SER A 30 0.54 -12.45 8.20
C SER A 30 -0.90 -12.13 8.62
N MET A 31 -1.67 -11.47 7.75
CA MET A 31 -3.10 -11.23 7.98
C MET A 31 -3.89 -12.55 7.97
N MET A 32 -3.64 -13.41 6.99
CA MET A 32 -4.28 -14.73 6.88
C MET A 32 -3.98 -15.58 8.11
N ARG A 33 -2.73 -15.60 8.56
CA ARG A 33 -2.29 -16.36 9.74
C ARG A 33 -3.01 -15.90 11.00
N GLU A 34 -3.12 -14.60 11.21
CA GLU A 34 -3.85 -14.06 12.37
C GLU A 34 -5.35 -14.38 12.30
N ALA A 35 -5.95 -14.24 11.11
CA ALA A 35 -7.36 -14.60 10.91
C ALA A 35 -7.61 -16.08 11.24
N GLN A 36 -6.78 -16.99 10.73
CA GLN A 36 -6.90 -18.42 11.00
C GLN A 36 -6.69 -18.75 12.48
N LYS A 37 -5.72 -18.10 13.12
CA LYS A 37 -5.44 -18.26 14.55
C LYS A 37 -6.68 -17.95 15.41
N ARG A 38 -7.52 -17.01 14.97
CA ARG A 38 -8.77 -16.65 15.65
C ARG A 38 -9.93 -17.57 15.30
N GLY A 39 -9.74 -18.52 14.40
CA GLY A 39 -10.75 -19.47 13.94
C GLY A 39 -11.56 -18.99 12.74
N HIS A 40 -11.24 -17.83 12.16
CA HIS A 40 -11.89 -17.37 10.93
C HIS A 40 -11.47 -18.23 9.74
N GLN A 41 -12.37 -18.39 8.78
CA GLN A 41 -12.05 -19.07 7.53
C GLN A 41 -11.30 -18.12 6.59
N VAL A 42 -10.20 -18.60 6.03
CA VAL A 42 -9.39 -17.88 5.05
C VAL A 42 -9.71 -18.41 3.66
N VAL A 43 -10.14 -17.52 2.80
CA VAL A 43 -10.47 -17.80 1.40
C VAL A 43 -9.69 -16.84 0.53
N ALA A 44 -9.20 -17.29 -0.62
CA ALA A 44 -8.37 -16.48 -1.49
C ALA A 44 -8.80 -16.57 -2.94
N CYS A 45 -8.59 -15.50 -3.68
CA CYS A 45 -8.67 -15.45 -5.13
C CYS A 45 -7.73 -14.40 -5.67
N GLU A 46 -7.56 -14.37 -6.98
CA GLU A 46 -6.84 -13.32 -7.69
C GLU A 46 -7.83 -12.32 -8.29
N MET A 47 -7.37 -11.14 -8.64
CA MET A 47 -8.16 -10.12 -9.33
C MET A 47 -8.82 -10.67 -10.61
N THR A 48 -8.09 -11.50 -11.34
CA THR A 48 -8.55 -12.14 -12.59
C THR A 48 -9.69 -13.13 -12.41
N ASP A 49 -9.94 -13.58 -11.18
CA ASP A 49 -11.04 -14.49 -10.86
C ASP A 49 -12.39 -13.79 -10.69
N VAL A 50 -12.38 -12.46 -10.54
CA VAL A 50 -13.58 -11.67 -10.26
C VAL A 50 -14.32 -11.37 -11.56
N ARG A 51 -15.63 -11.58 -11.55
CA ARG A 51 -16.49 -11.27 -12.70
C ARG A 51 -17.84 -10.70 -12.28
N TRP A 52 -18.48 -10.00 -13.20
CA TRP A 52 -19.89 -9.63 -13.12
C TRP A 52 -20.63 -10.12 -14.35
N GLN A 53 -21.82 -10.65 -14.14
CA GLN A 53 -22.76 -11.02 -15.20
C GLN A 53 -24.12 -10.44 -14.85
N GLN A 54 -24.79 -9.82 -15.82
CA GLN A 54 -26.11 -9.26 -15.61
C GLN A 54 -27.06 -10.33 -15.06
N GLY A 55 -27.81 -9.97 -14.02
CA GLY A 55 -28.73 -10.89 -13.33
C GLY A 55 -28.09 -11.71 -12.22
N GLU A 56 -26.77 -11.59 -12.03
CA GLU A 56 -26.04 -12.28 -10.98
C GLU A 56 -25.23 -11.27 -10.14
N ALA A 57 -24.91 -11.62 -8.90
CA ALA A 57 -24.02 -10.85 -8.08
C ALA A 57 -22.58 -10.97 -8.60
N VAL A 58 -21.75 -9.96 -8.31
CA VAL A 58 -20.31 -10.06 -8.53
C VAL A 58 -19.77 -11.28 -7.79
N SER A 59 -19.02 -12.11 -8.48
CA SER A 59 -18.54 -13.38 -7.96
C SER A 59 -17.09 -13.62 -8.37
N ALA A 60 -16.45 -14.57 -7.69
CA ALA A 60 -15.10 -15.00 -8.02
C ALA A 60 -14.97 -16.52 -7.88
N ARG A 61 -14.02 -17.10 -8.60
CA ARG A 61 -13.53 -18.44 -8.29
C ARG A 61 -12.63 -18.33 -7.08
N VAL A 62 -13.03 -18.96 -5.98
CA VAL A 62 -12.31 -18.85 -4.72
C VAL A 62 -11.76 -20.20 -4.29
N ARG A 63 -10.68 -20.13 -3.50
CA ARG A 63 -10.02 -21.29 -2.90
C ARG A 63 -10.13 -21.15 -1.39
N LYS A 64 -10.75 -22.11 -0.74
CA LYS A 64 -10.65 -22.23 0.72
C LYS A 64 -9.30 -22.79 1.04
N ILE A 65 -8.55 -22.14 1.92
CA ILE A 65 -7.20 -22.55 2.27
C ILE A 65 -7.05 -22.71 3.78
N HIS A 66 -6.12 -23.60 4.15
CA HIS A 66 -5.68 -23.78 5.52
C HIS A 66 -4.16 -23.64 5.57
N LEU A 67 -3.67 -22.74 6.42
CA LEU A 67 -2.24 -22.53 6.61
C LEU A 67 -1.68 -23.69 7.44
N THR A 68 -0.58 -24.28 6.95
CA THR A 68 -0.03 -25.51 7.53
C THR A 68 0.89 -25.28 8.74
N GLY A 69 1.42 -24.07 8.87
CA GLY A 69 2.52 -23.80 9.79
C GLY A 69 3.90 -24.16 9.24
N GLU A 70 3.96 -24.85 8.10
CA GLU A 70 5.20 -25.23 7.42
C GLU A 70 5.55 -24.24 6.32
N GLN A 71 6.77 -24.30 5.81
CA GLN A 71 7.19 -23.46 4.70
C GLN A 71 6.81 -24.03 3.33
N THR A 72 6.82 -25.36 3.21
CA THR A 72 6.52 -26.05 1.94
C THR A 72 5.77 -27.35 2.20
N PRO A 73 4.48 -27.44 1.82
CA PRO A 73 3.64 -26.33 1.39
C PRO A 73 3.23 -25.45 2.57
N TRP A 74 3.10 -24.15 2.36
CA TRP A 74 2.65 -23.26 3.44
C TRP A 74 1.13 -23.23 3.62
N PHE A 75 0.39 -23.74 2.65
CA PHE A 75 -1.07 -23.90 2.73
C PHE A 75 -1.53 -25.18 2.05
N THR A 76 -2.73 -25.63 2.41
CA THR A 76 -3.47 -26.67 1.70
C THR A 76 -4.79 -26.07 1.20
N GLU A 77 -5.23 -26.52 0.04
CA GLU A 77 -6.53 -26.14 -0.51
C GLU A 77 -7.57 -27.13 0.01
N THR A 78 -8.59 -26.63 0.70
CA THR A 78 -9.67 -27.45 1.28
C THR A 78 -10.96 -27.39 0.50
N GLY A 79 -11.06 -26.50 -0.48
CA GLY A 79 -12.20 -26.35 -1.36
C GLY A 79 -11.97 -25.31 -2.43
N LYS A 80 -12.65 -25.48 -3.56
CA LYS A 80 -12.61 -24.56 -4.70
C LYS A 80 -14.01 -24.45 -5.29
N HIS A 81 -14.52 -23.22 -5.41
CA HIS A 81 -15.87 -23.01 -5.94
C HIS A 81 -16.02 -21.55 -6.38
N ARG A 82 -17.16 -21.25 -7.02
CA ARG A 82 -17.55 -19.86 -7.30
C ARG A 82 -18.41 -19.36 -6.16
N ALA A 83 -18.09 -18.16 -5.67
CA ALA A 83 -18.82 -17.50 -4.59
C ALA A 83 -19.10 -16.04 -4.91
N ALA A 84 -20.25 -15.54 -4.49
CA ALA A 84 -20.55 -14.12 -4.54
C ALA A 84 -19.73 -13.36 -3.49
N LEU A 85 -19.18 -12.21 -3.86
CA LEU A 85 -18.36 -11.43 -2.93
C LEU A 85 -19.16 -10.95 -1.72
N LYS A 86 -20.43 -10.65 -1.92
CA LYS A 86 -21.35 -10.23 -0.84
C LYS A 86 -21.58 -11.27 0.25
N ASP A 87 -21.27 -12.53 -0.02
CA ASP A 87 -21.48 -13.62 0.93
C ASP A 87 -20.32 -13.78 1.94
N PHE A 88 -19.23 -13.05 1.74
CA PHE A 88 -18.15 -12.99 2.71
C PHE A 88 -18.40 -11.88 3.75
N ASP A 89 -17.93 -12.10 4.98
CA ASP A 89 -17.98 -11.08 6.03
C ASP A 89 -17.11 -9.88 5.71
N ALA A 90 -15.95 -10.12 5.07
CA ALA A 90 -15.09 -9.08 4.55
C ALA A 90 -14.36 -9.56 3.29
N VAL A 91 -14.17 -8.63 2.37
CA VAL A 91 -13.31 -8.77 1.19
C VAL A 91 -12.10 -7.85 1.37
N VAL A 92 -10.93 -8.43 1.48
CA VAL A 92 -9.68 -7.70 1.72
C VAL A 92 -8.90 -7.65 0.42
N MET A 93 -8.82 -6.46 -0.18
CA MET A 93 -8.10 -6.24 -1.45
C MET A 93 -6.62 -6.05 -1.15
N ARG A 94 -5.78 -6.96 -1.64
CA ARG A 94 -4.35 -6.99 -1.36
C ARG A 94 -3.48 -7.14 -2.60
N THR A 95 -4.06 -7.07 -3.79
CA THR A 95 -3.29 -7.16 -5.02
C THR A 95 -2.29 -6.02 -5.10
N ASP A 96 -1.03 -6.34 -5.42
CA ASP A 96 0.05 -5.36 -5.55
C ASP A 96 -0.18 -4.43 -6.75
N PRO A 97 0.34 -3.20 -6.69
CA PRO A 97 0.41 -2.35 -7.87
C PRO A 97 1.24 -3.04 -8.99
N PRO A 98 1.17 -2.60 -10.23
CA PRO A 98 0.75 -1.26 -10.66
C PRO A 98 -0.77 -1.07 -10.67
N PHE A 99 -1.20 0.16 -10.39
CA PHE A 99 -2.58 0.57 -10.58
C PHE A 99 -2.77 0.94 -12.05
N ASP A 100 -2.90 -0.09 -12.87
CA ASP A 100 -3.11 0.02 -14.31
C ASP A 100 -4.61 -0.03 -14.66
N SER A 101 -4.94 -0.13 -15.95
CA SER A 101 -6.32 -0.24 -16.40
C SER A 101 -7.03 -1.47 -15.81
N GLU A 102 -6.34 -2.60 -15.69
CA GLU A 102 -6.92 -3.82 -15.11
C GLU A 102 -7.23 -3.64 -13.62
N TYR A 103 -6.35 -2.98 -12.88
CA TYR A 103 -6.60 -2.64 -11.47
C TYR A 103 -7.81 -1.69 -11.35
N PHE A 104 -7.87 -0.69 -12.21
CA PHE A 104 -8.99 0.25 -12.28
C PHE A 104 -10.31 -0.47 -12.55
N TYR A 105 -10.35 -1.39 -13.51
CA TYR A 105 -11.55 -2.19 -13.78
C TYR A 105 -11.94 -3.07 -12.58
N ALA A 106 -10.96 -3.69 -11.92
CA ALA A 106 -11.21 -4.46 -10.71
C ALA A 106 -11.87 -3.61 -9.62
N THR A 107 -11.45 -2.38 -9.42
CA THR A 107 -12.07 -1.49 -8.43
C THR A 107 -13.54 -1.18 -8.77
N HIS A 108 -13.91 -1.16 -10.04
CA HIS A 108 -15.31 -0.98 -10.45
C HIS A 108 -16.14 -2.24 -10.21
N LEU A 109 -15.59 -3.42 -10.43
CA LEU A 109 -16.25 -4.67 -10.08
C LEU A 109 -16.45 -4.77 -8.55
N LEU A 110 -15.43 -4.40 -7.77
CA LEU A 110 -15.54 -4.37 -6.31
C LEU A 110 -16.54 -3.31 -5.82
N GLY A 111 -16.63 -2.18 -6.50
CA GLY A 111 -17.64 -1.15 -6.20
C GLY A 111 -19.05 -1.67 -6.46
N GLN A 112 -19.25 -2.45 -7.50
CA GLN A 112 -20.54 -3.12 -7.75
C GLN A 112 -20.83 -4.14 -6.65
N ALA A 113 -19.82 -4.91 -6.24
CA ALA A 113 -19.99 -5.84 -5.11
C ALA A 113 -20.42 -5.11 -3.83
N GLU A 114 -19.87 -3.93 -3.55
CA GLU A 114 -20.31 -3.11 -2.42
C GLU A 114 -21.77 -2.70 -2.52
N ARG A 115 -22.24 -2.29 -3.70
CA ARG A 115 -23.67 -1.98 -3.92
C ARG A 115 -24.56 -3.19 -3.67
N GLU A 116 -24.03 -4.39 -3.81
CA GLU A 116 -24.73 -5.66 -3.54
C GLU A 116 -24.64 -6.09 -2.07
N GLY A 117 -23.88 -5.38 -1.26
CA GLY A 117 -23.74 -5.65 0.16
C GLY A 117 -22.37 -6.17 0.61
N ALA A 118 -21.42 -6.34 -0.29
CA ALA A 118 -20.06 -6.73 0.08
C ALA A 118 -19.37 -5.62 0.88
N LYS A 119 -18.54 -6.01 1.84
CA LYS A 119 -17.72 -5.10 2.64
C LYS A 119 -16.27 -5.23 2.19
N VAL A 120 -15.81 -4.27 1.39
CA VAL A 120 -14.51 -4.30 0.74
C VAL A 120 -13.54 -3.33 1.43
N PHE A 121 -12.35 -3.79 1.74
CA PHE A 121 -11.27 -3.03 2.38
C PHE A 121 -9.95 -3.20 1.59
N ASN A 122 -9.32 -2.13 1.20
CA ASN A 122 -9.78 -0.73 1.27
C ASN A 122 -10.96 -0.49 0.33
N SER A 123 -11.70 0.61 0.59
CA SER A 123 -12.79 1.04 -0.28
C SER A 123 -12.34 1.17 -1.73
N PRO A 124 -13.05 0.53 -2.70
CA PRO A 124 -12.68 0.63 -4.12
C PRO A 124 -12.68 2.07 -4.65
N ALA A 125 -13.65 2.88 -4.25
CA ALA A 125 -13.69 4.30 -4.63
C ALA A 125 -12.50 5.07 -4.07
N ALA A 126 -12.12 4.79 -2.83
CA ALA A 126 -10.96 5.43 -2.21
C ALA A 126 -9.64 5.00 -2.90
N LEU A 127 -9.52 3.74 -3.32
CA LEU A 127 -8.38 3.28 -4.12
C LEU A 127 -8.24 4.11 -5.41
N ARG A 128 -9.34 4.36 -6.12
CA ARG A 128 -9.32 5.19 -7.33
C ARG A 128 -8.98 6.65 -7.04
N ASN A 129 -9.45 7.18 -5.93
CA ASN A 129 -9.31 8.60 -5.59
C ASN A 129 -7.97 8.93 -4.94
N HIS A 130 -7.14 7.95 -4.63
CA HIS A 130 -5.84 8.14 -3.98
C HIS A 130 -4.70 7.49 -4.77
N PRO A 131 -4.37 8.01 -5.97
CA PRO A 131 -3.12 7.62 -6.63
C PRO A 131 -1.96 7.91 -5.70
N GLU A 132 -1.10 6.92 -5.46
CA GLU A 132 -0.21 6.90 -4.27
C GLU A 132 0.75 8.10 -4.20
N LYS A 133 1.24 8.58 -5.37
CA LYS A 133 2.09 9.76 -5.43
C LYS A 133 1.28 11.06 -5.43
N LEU A 134 0.19 11.12 -6.19
CA LEU A 134 -0.59 12.35 -6.34
C LEU A 134 -1.46 12.66 -5.13
N ALA A 135 -1.82 11.68 -4.32
CA ALA A 135 -2.67 11.89 -3.14
C ALA A 135 -2.09 12.90 -2.15
N ILE A 136 -0.78 13.07 -2.14
CA ILE A 136 -0.10 14.05 -1.26
C ILE A 136 -0.46 15.50 -1.59
N MET A 137 -0.94 15.78 -2.80
CA MET A 137 -1.32 17.15 -3.21
C MET A 137 -2.42 17.75 -2.33
N GLU A 138 -3.22 16.90 -1.71
CA GLU A 138 -4.27 17.33 -0.78
C GLU A 138 -3.71 17.85 0.55
N PHE A 139 -2.46 17.53 0.86
CA PHE A 139 -1.82 17.82 2.15
C PHE A 139 -0.53 18.63 1.99
N PRO A 140 -0.60 19.82 1.34
CA PRO A 140 0.60 20.58 1.00
C PRO A 140 1.40 21.03 2.22
N GLN A 141 0.79 21.11 3.40
CA GLN A 141 1.45 21.50 4.64
C GLN A 141 2.44 20.44 5.16
N PHE A 142 2.34 19.21 4.63
CA PHE A 142 3.19 18.10 5.08
C PHE A 142 4.23 17.66 4.06
N ILE A 143 4.30 18.31 2.90
CA ILE A 143 5.18 17.90 1.81
C ILE A 143 6.27 18.92 1.53
N ALA A 144 7.37 18.45 0.96
CA ALA A 144 8.42 19.30 0.42
C ALA A 144 7.97 19.97 -0.89
N PRO A 145 8.70 20.97 -1.40
CA PRO A 145 8.41 21.53 -2.73
C PRO A 145 8.24 20.43 -3.76
N THR A 146 7.10 20.43 -4.43
CA THR A 146 6.68 19.40 -5.38
C THR A 146 6.07 20.04 -6.61
N LEU A 147 6.40 19.49 -7.78
CA LEU A 147 5.86 19.89 -9.07
C LEU A 147 5.31 18.65 -9.76
N VAL A 148 4.12 18.77 -10.31
CA VAL A 148 3.52 17.73 -11.16
C VAL A 148 3.27 18.36 -12.55
N THR A 149 3.98 17.86 -13.55
CA THR A 149 3.93 18.42 -14.89
C THR A 149 4.47 17.42 -15.90
N ARG A 150 4.28 17.70 -17.17
CA ARG A 150 4.98 17.03 -18.29
C ARG A 150 5.81 18.00 -19.15
N SER A 151 5.91 19.25 -18.70
CA SER A 151 6.66 20.30 -19.41
C SER A 151 8.12 20.31 -18.99
N GLU A 152 9.02 20.18 -19.96
CA GLU A 152 10.46 20.32 -19.72
C GLU A 152 10.81 21.69 -19.13
N ASP A 153 10.20 22.76 -19.65
CA ASP A 153 10.46 24.12 -19.17
C ASP A 153 10.11 24.29 -17.70
N ASP A 154 8.97 23.72 -17.26
CA ASP A 154 8.56 23.75 -15.86
C ASP A 154 9.57 23.01 -14.98
N ILE A 155 10.03 21.84 -15.43
CA ILE A 155 11.01 21.03 -14.69
C ILE A 155 12.34 21.77 -14.57
N ARG A 156 12.80 22.40 -15.64
CA ARG A 156 14.06 23.19 -15.63
C ARG A 156 13.96 24.38 -14.71
N ALA A 157 12.83 25.08 -14.69
CA ALA A 157 12.58 26.19 -13.76
C ALA A 157 12.59 25.71 -12.29
N PHE A 158 11.97 24.59 -12.01
CA PHE A 158 11.95 23.98 -10.68
C PHE A 158 13.36 23.58 -10.24
N HIS A 159 14.14 22.96 -11.11
CA HIS A 159 15.54 22.62 -10.85
C HIS A 159 16.39 23.85 -10.55
N ALA A 160 16.24 24.91 -11.35
CA ALA A 160 16.97 26.15 -11.12
C ALA A 160 16.64 26.77 -9.75
N MET A 161 15.40 26.64 -9.29
CA MET A 161 14.97 27.17 -7.99
C MET A 161 15.45 26.33 -6.81
N HIS A 162 15.44 25.00 -6.93
CA HIS A 162 15.62 24.10 -5.78
C HIS A 162 16.96 23.36 -5.75
N GLY A 163 17.75 23.38 -6.81
CA GLY A 163 19.04 22.68 -6.87
C GLY A 163 18.84 21.17 -7.01
N ASP A 164 19.31 20.39 -6.03
CA ASP A 164 19.14 18.93 -6.05
C ASP A 164 17.65 18.56 -6.05
N ILE A 165 17.26 17.75 -7.03
CA ILE A 165 15.88 17.31 -7.20
C ILE A 165 15.78 15.81 -7.43
N ILE A 166 14.59 15.29 -7.18
CA ILE A 166 14.17 13.91 -7.51
C ILE A 166 13.10 14.00 -8.60
N LEU A 167 13.26 13.20 -9.66
CA LEU A 167 12.23 12.99 -10.68
C LEU A 167 11.74 11.56 -10.59
N LYS A 168 10.43 11.37 -10.71
CA LYS A 168 9.81 10.04 -10.64
C LYS A 168 8.57 9.94 -11.52
N PRO A 169 8.33 8.74 -12.11
CA PRO A 169 7.08 8.48 -12.81
C PRO A 169 5.94 8.36 -11.80
N LEU A 170 4.71 8.62 -12.24
CA LEU A 170 3.53 8.52 -11.38
C LEU A 170 3.04 7.08 -11.21
N ASP A 171 3.36 6.20 -12.16
CA ASP A 171 2.88 4.80 -12.22
C ASP A 171 3.95 3.79 -11.77
N GLY A 172 5.13 4.25 -11.37
CA GLY A 172 6.20 3.39 -10.89
C GLY A 172 5.96 2.86 -9.48
N MET A 173 6.54 1.70 -9.16
CA MET A 173 6.51 1.07 -7.85
C MET A 173 7.90 0.54 -7.48
N GLY A 174 8.13 0.31 -6.19
CA GLY A 174 9.39 -0.27 -5.71
C GLY A 174 10.63 0.59 -5.99
N GLY A 175 10.47 1.88 -6.19
CA GLY A 175 11.55 2.79 -6.53
C GLY A 175 11.95 2.81 -8.01
N MET A 176 11.23 2.11 -8.88
CA MET A 176 11.52 2.09 -10.31
C MET A 176 11.38 3.47 -10.95
N GLY A 177 12.39 3.85 -11.77
CA GLY A 177 12.37 5.10 -12.52
C GLY A 177 12.60 6.36 -11.67
N ILE A 178 13.04 6.23 -10.43
CA ILE A 178 13.37 7.37 -9.57
C ILE A 178 14.81 7.80 -9.84
N PHE A 179 14.99 9.08 -10.20
CA PHE A 179 16.29 9.67 -10.49
C PHE A 179 16.57 10.88 -9.62
N LYS A 180 17.78 10.95 -9.09
CA LYS A 180 18.31 12.18 -8.49
C LYS A 180 19.09 12.95 -9.54
N VAL A 181 18.85 14.26 -9.61
CA VAL A 181 19.64 15.19 -10.40
C VAL A 181 20.24 16.24 -9.47
N GLY A 182 21.55 16.37 -9.49
CA GLY A 182 22.26 17.38 -8.72
C GLY A 182 22.02 18.80 -9.21
N ALA A 183 22.45 19.77 -8.41
CA ALA A 183 22.33 21.19 -8.74
C ALA A 183 23.06 21.57 -10.05
N ASP A 184 24.11 20.80 -10.43
CA ASP A 184 24.83 20.99 -11.71
C ASP A 184 24.01 20.63 -12.95
N GLY A 185 22.89 19.90 -12.79
CA GLY A 185 22.00 19.50 -13.86
C GLY A 185 22.53 18.38 -14.75
N LEU A 186 23.57 17.64 -14.32
CA LEU A 186 24.09 16.54 -15.11
C LEU A 186 23.00 15.53 -15.45
N ASN A 187 22.86 15.21 -16.73
CA ASN A 187 21.86 14.28 -17.29
C ASN A 187 20.39 14.76 -17.18
N LEU A 188 20.12 15.98 -16.74
CA LEU A 188 18.75 16.46 -16.55
C LEU A 188 17.90 16.31 -17.81
N GLY A 189 18.40 16.75 -18.97
CA GLY A 189 17.67 16.64 -20.24
C GLY A 189 17.32 15.22 -20.62
N ALA A 190 18.25 14.30 -20.53
CA ALA A 190 18.04 12.90 -20.88
C ALA A 190 17.04 12.23 -19.94
N ILE A 191 17.08 12.56 -18.66
CA ILE A 191 16.15 12.03 -17.65
C ILE A 191 14.75 12.57 -17.90
N ILE A 192 14.60 13.86 -18.17
CA ILE A 192 13.31 14.46 -18.50
C ILE A 192 12.69 13.75 -19.71
N GLU A 193 13.44 13.65 -20.82
CA GLU A 193 12.95 13.02 -22.04
C GLU A 193 12.50 11.57 -21.81
N THR A 194 13.24 10.82 -21.01
CA THR A 194 12.94 9.43 -20.69
C THR A 194 11.66 9.31 -19.88
N LEU A 195 11.49 10.15 -18.86
CA LEU A 195 10.35 10.05 -17.94
C LEU A 195 9.09 10.67 -18.52
N ASN A 196 9.17 11.83 -19.15
CA ASN A 196 8.00 12.51 -19.71
C ASN A 196 7.67 12.07 -21.15
N GLN A 197 8.49 11.21 -21.75
CA GLN A 197 8.31 10.71 -23.12
C GLN A 197 8.06 11.84 -24.13
N GLY A 198 8.93 12.84 -24.12
CA GLY A 198 8.81 13.98 -25.02
C GLY A 198 7.58 14.86 -24.74
N GLY A 199 7.16 14.95 -23.49
CA GLY A 199 6.02 15.77 -23.07
C GLY A 199 4.66 15.07 -23.15
N ARG A 200 4.64 13.75 -23.39
CA ARG A 200 3.41 12.98 -23.48
C ARG A 200 2.99 12.37 -22.14
N GLN A 201 3.88 12.33 -21.15
CA GLN A 201 3.65 11.68 -19.88
C GLN A 201 3.92 12.63 -18.72
N THR A 202 2.99 12.69 -17.79
CA THR A 202 3.11 13.48 -16.55
C THR A 202 4.09 12.82 -15.59
N VAL A 203 4.93 13.63 -14.95
CA VAL A 203 5.91 13.20 -13.97
C VAL A 203 5.80 14.03 -12.70
N MET A 204 6.38 13.54 -11.63
CA MET A 204 6.51 14.27 -10.37
C MET A 204 7.97 14.64 -10.15
N VAL A 205 8.19 15.90 -9.77
CA VAL A 205 9.51 16.42 -9.42
C VAL A 205 9.44 16.97 -7.99
N GLN A 206 10.41 16.61 -7.17
CA GLN A 206 10.45 17.06 -5.78
C GLN A 206 11.84 17.53 -5.41
N LYS A 207 11.92 18.50 -4.50
CA LYS A 207 13.19 18.86 -3.90
C LYS A 207 13.79 17.63 -3.23
N PHE A 208 15.09 17.39 -3.47
CA PHE A 208 15.81 16.29 -2.80
C PHE A 208 15.81 16.49 -1.29
N LEU A 209 15.54 15.42 -0.56
CA LEU A 209 15.50 15.41 0.89
C LEU A 209 16.74 14.67 1.42
N PRO A 210 17.75 15.36 1.95
CA PRO A 210 18.95 14.72 2.50
C PRO A 210 18.64 13.70 3.60
N GLY A 211 17.52 13.86 4.31
CA GLY A 211 17.06 12.95 5.34
C GLY A 211 16.83 11.50 4.86
N ILE A 212 16.84 11.25 3.53
CA ILE A 212 16.80 9.90 2.99
C ILE A 212 17.96 9.01 3.50
N ALA A 213 19.08 9.61 3.86
CA ALA A 213 20.21 8.87 4.43
C ALA A 213 19.85 8.17 5.76
N GLN A 214 18.88 8.69 6.51
CA GLN A 214 18.34 8.07 7.72
C GLN A 214 17.14 7.17 7.44
N GLY A 215 16.71 7.08 6.20
CA GLY A 215 15.67 6.18 5.73
C GLY A 215 14.40 6.87 5.24
N ASP A 216 13.76 6.19 4.30
CA ASP A 216 12.39 6.43 3.87
C ASP A 216 11.48 5.62 4.82
N LYS A 217 10.77 6.30 5.69
CA LYS A 217 10.02 5.66 6.78
C LYS A 217 8.64 5.25 6.29
N ARG A 218 8.31 3.96 6.43
CA ARG A 218 6.95 3.44 6.28
C ARG A 218 6.22 3.56 7.62
N VAL A 219 5.29 4.51 7.71
CA VAL A 219 4.41 4.70 8.86
C VAL A 219 3.03 4.13 8.52
N LEU A 220 2.60 3.12 9.27
CA LEU A 220 1.32 2.43 9.01
C LEU A 220 0.18 3.09 9.79
N LEU A 221 -0.93 3.31 9.09
CA LEU A 221 -2.22 3.68 9.69
C LEU A 221 -3.15 2.49 9.59
N ILE A 222 -3.71 2.05 10.70
CA ILE A 222 -4.69 0.96 10.78
C ILE A 222 -5.96 1.51 11.42
N GLY A 223 -7.06 1.51 10.67
CA GLY A 223 -8.30 2.11 11.12
C GLY A 223 -8.14 3.59 11.49
N GLY A 224 -7.25 4.29 10.81
CA GLY A 224 -6.94 5.69 11.04
C GLY A 224 -5.98 5.96 12.21
N LYS A 225 -5.43 4.94 12.85
CA LYS A 225 -4.51 5.09 13.99
C LYS A 225 -3.10 4.65 13.61
N PRO A 226 -2.06 5.43 13.96
CA PRO A 226 -0.69 5.05 13.66
C PRO A 226 -0.23 3.85 14.49
N VAL A 227 0.46 2.93 13.84
CA VAL A 227 1.27 1.92 14.52
C VAL A 227 2.44 2.65 15.20
N PRO A 228 2.77 2.32 16.47
CA PRO A 228 3.76 3.10 17.22
C PRO A 228 5.20 2.97 16.72
N PHE A 229 5.46 2.03 15.81
CA PHE A 229 6.77 1.84 15.18
C PHE A 229 6.63 1.96 13.67
N CYS A 230 7.64 2.52 13.03
CA CYS A 230 7.76 2.57 11.57
C CYS A 230 8.93 1.70 11.10
N LEU A 231 8.98 1.44 9.81
CA LEU A 231 10.15 0.82 9.19
C LEU A 231 10.92 1.87 8.40
N ALA A 232 12.11 2.23 8.87
CA ALA A 232 13.02 3.07 8.12
C ALA A 232 13.73 2.20 7.07
N ARG A 233 13.54 2.53 5.80
CA ARG A 233 14.16 1.84 4.66
C ARG A 233 15.35 2.66 4.21
N ILE A 234 16.54 2.19 4.58
CA ILE A 234 17.79 2.95 4.45
C ILE A 234 18.49 2.55 3.16
N PRO A 235 18.77 3.52 2.26
CA PRO A 235 19.52 3.24 1.03
C PRO A 235 20.89 2.63 1.33
N GLN A 236 21.33 1.71 0.48
CA GLN A 236 22.61 1.01 0.61
C GLN A 236 23.52 1.34 -0.57
N GLY A 237 24.83 1.33 -0.34
CA GLY A 237 25.83 1.64 -1.35
C GLY A 237 25.67 3.06 -1.90
N GLY A 238 25.78 3.23 -3.22
CA GLY A 238 25.58 4.51 -3.92
C GLY A 238 24.14 4.82 -4.29
N GLU A 239 23.16 4.04 -3.79
CA GLU A 239 21.75 4.19 -4.12
C GLU A 239 21.11 5.33 -3.33
N VAL A 240 20.19 6.06 -3.99
CA VAL A 240 19.39 7.13 -3.34
C VAL A 240 17.99 6.64 -2.93
N ARG A 241 17.62 5.41 -3.30
CA ARG A 241 16.30 4.84 -3.00
C ARG A 241 16.36 3.96 -1.77
N GLY A 242 15.49 4.22 -0.79
CA GLY A 242 15.35 3.41 0.41
C GLY A 242 14.44 2.19 0.24
N ASN A 243 13.70 2.09 -0.87
CA ASN A 243 12.76 0.99 -1.12
C ASN A 243 13.46 -0.37 -0.95
N LEU A 244 12.80 -1.30 -0.23
CA LEU A 244 13.35 -2.64 0.00
C LEU A 244 13.57 -3.39 -1.32
N ALA A 245 12.67 -3.19 -2.30
CA ALA A 245 12.82 -3.75 -3.65
C ALA A 245 14.05 -3.23 -4.39
N ALA A 246 14.57 -2.04 -4.03
CA ALA A 246 15.80 -1.46 -4.59
C ALA A 246 17.04 -1.77 -3.73
N GLY A 247 16.94 -2.71 -2.76
CA GLY A 247 18.04 -3.13 -1.90
C GLY A 247 18.17 -2.36 -0.59
N GLY A 248 17.20 -1.53 -0.23
CA GLY A 248 17.19 -0.83 1.04
C GLY A 248 17.17 -1.77 2.24
N LYS A 249 17.77 -1.34 3.36
CA LYS A 249 17.76 -2.06 4.63
C LYS A 249 16.63 -1.54 5.50
N GLY A 250 15.72 -2.44 5.93
CA GLY A 250 14.63 -2.10 6.84
C GLY A 250 15.03 -2.15 8.30
N VAL A 251 14.91 -1.01 8.98
CA VAL A 251 15.18 -0.89 10.43
C VAL A 251 13.93 -0.32 11.11
N ALA A 252 13.32 -1.12 11.99
CA ALA A 252 12.17 -0.66 12.76
C ALA A 252 12.62 0.30 13.86
N GLN A 253 11.84 1.35 14.07
CA GLN A 253 12.10 2.35 15.10
C GLN A 253 10.79 3.00 15.55
N PRO A 254 10.74 3.58 16.77
CA PRO A 254 9.57 4.36 17.18
C PRO A 254 9.31 5.51 16.21
N ILE A 255 8.03 5.82 15.98
CA ILE A 255 7.69 6.98 15.17
C ILE A 255 8.09 8.27 15.90
N SER A 256 8.58 9.24 15.14
CA SER A 256 8.96 10.55 15.69
C SER A 256 7.72 11.40 16.03
N ALA A 257 7.92 12.49 16.74
CA ALA A 257 6.83 13.46 16.99
C ALA A 257 6.25 13.99 15.68
N ARG A 258 7.08 14.26 14.68
CA ARG A 258 6.63 14.72 13.36
C ARG A 258 5.87 13.64 12.61
N ASP A 259 6.35 12.39 12.62
CA ASP A 259 5.65 11.25 12.02
C ASP A 259 4.25 11.13 12.62
N ARG A 260 4.15 11.25 13.93
CA ARG A 260 2.88 11.19 14.67
C ARG A 260 1.95 12.35 14.29
N GLU A 261 2.47 13.55 14.20
CA GLU A 261 1.70 14.73 13.78
C GLU A 261 1.06 14.51 12.39
N ILE A 262 1.85 14.06 11.43
CA ILE A 262 1.35 13.76 10.08
C ILE A 262 0.31 12.62 10.14
N ALA A 263 0.63 11.53 10.83
CA ALA A 263 -0.24 10.36 10.93
C ALA A 263 -1.57 10.68 11.60
N GLU A 264 -1.56 11.46 12.67
CA GLU A 264 -2.77 11.86 13.41
C GLU A 264 -3.61 12.87 12.62
N ALA A 265 -2.99 13.68 11.77
CA ALA A 265 -3.73 14.58 10.87
C ALA A 265 -4.41 13.83 9.74
N LEU A 266 -3.71 12.89 9.09
CA LEU A 266 -4.25 12.16 7.94
C LEU A 266 -5.16 10.99 8.34
N GLY A 267 -4.87 10.34 9.46
CA GLY A 267 -5.52 9.10 9.87
C GLY A 267 -7.04 9.18 9.88
N PRO A 268 -7.65 10.12 10.63
CA PRO A 268 -9.12 10.25 10.67
C PRO A 268 -9.74 10.55 9.30
N ILE A 269 -9.08 11.37 8.48
CA ILE A 269 -9.55 11.73 7.14
C ILE A 269 -9.60 10.50 6.24
N LEU A 270 -8.51 9.75 6.20
CA LEU A 270 -8.38 8.59 5.33
C LEU A 270 -9.27 7.42 5.80
N ALA A 271 -9.37 7.20 7.10
CA ALA A 271 -10.25 6.18 7.67
C ALA A 271 -11.74 6.48 7.33
N ALA A 272 -12.16 7.74 7.43
CA ALA A 272 -13.51 8.15 7.07
C ALA A 272 -13.85 7.89 5.60
N ARG A 273 -12.84 7.81 4.74
CA ARG A 273 -12.99 7.48 3.31
C ARG A 273 -12.99 5.98 3.03
N GLY A 274 -12.88 5.14 4.06
CA GLY A 274 -12.85 3.68 3.90
C GLY A 274 -11.45 3.11 3.66
N LEU A 275 -10.42 3.86 3.98
CA LEU A 275 -9.04 3.39 3.91
C LEU A 275 -8.62 2.77 5.25
N MET A 276 -8.90 1.48 5.40
CA MET A 276 -8.62 0.70 6.62
C MET A 276 -7.12 0.56 6.90
N LEU A 277 -6.32 0.44 5.85
CA LEU A 277 -4.88 0.28 5.94
C LEU A 277 -4.20 1.25 4.98
N VAL A 278 -3.31 2.08 5.50
CA VAL A 278 -2.53 3.04 4.73
C VAL A 278 -1.07 2.96 5.15
N GLY A 279 -0.18 3.03 4.18
CA GLY A 279 1.26 3.20 4.41
C GLY A 279 1.70 4.60 4.01
N LEU A 280 1.99 5.45 4.99
CA LEU A 280 2.59 6.75 4.74
C LEU A 280 4.09 6.57 4.54
N ASP A 281 4.64 7.21 3.51
CA ASP A 281 6.08 7.29 3.33
C ASP A 281 6.55 8.70 3.74
N ILE A 282 7.46 8.76 4.69
CA ILE A 282 7.96 10.02 5.28
C ILE A 282 9.48 10.00 5.26
N ILE A 283 10.05 11.01 4.62
CA ILE A 283 11.50 11.24 4.60
C ILE A 283 11.78 12.51 5.39
N GLY A 284 12.59 12.39 6.46
CA GLY A 284 12.77 13.50 7.37
C GLY A 284 11.44 13.97 7.95
N ASP A 285 11.05 15.21 7.69
CA ASP A 285 9.81 15.82 8.16
C ASP A 285 8.71 15.88 7.09
N SER A 286 8.93 15.25 5.94
CA SER A 286 8.07 15.41 4.75
C SER A 286 7.41 14.11 4.31
N LEU A 287 6.11 14.19 4.11
CA LEU A 287 5.31 13.12 3.47
C LEU A 287 5.64 13.06 1.98
N THR A 288 5.90 11.86 1.46
CA THR A 288 6.24 11.65 0.04
C THR A 288 5.24 10.79 -0.71
N GLU A 289 4.57 9.86 -0.03
CA GLU A 289 3.57 8.98 -0.64
C GLU A 289 2.49 8.58 0.37
N ILE A 290 1.30 8.29 -0.15
CA ILE A 290 0.19 7.70 0.61
C ILE A 290 -0.15 6.37 -0.08
N ASN A 291 0.31 5.25 0.47
CA ASN A 291 0.17 3.94 -0.15
C ASN A 291 -1.11 3.26 0.35
N VAL A 292 -2.01 2.95 -0.58
CA VAL A 292 -3.35 2.44 -0.25
C VAL A 292 -3.69 1.09 -0.87
N THR A 293 -2.93 0.62 -1.87
CA THR A 293 -3.24 -0.64 -2.58
C THR A 293 -2.88 -1.87 -1.77
N SER A 294 -1.62 -2.03 -1.41
CA SER A 294 -1.13 -3.19 -0.66
C SER A 294 0.01 -2.83 0.29
N PRO A 295 -0.20 -1.91 1.26
CA PRO A 295 0.85 -1.55 2.20
C PRO A 295 1.45 -2.79 2.88
N THR A 296 2.77 -2.78 3.03
CA THR A 296 3.56 -3.89 3.57
C THR A 296 4.27 -3.51 4.87
N CYS A 297 5.28 -4.28 5.26
CA CYS A 297 6.14 -4.06 6.42
C CYS A 297 5.61 -4.60 7.75
N PHE A 298 4.53 -5.37 7.75
CA PHE A 298 3.99 -5.94 8.99
C PHE A 298 4.99 -6.84 9.68
N GLN A 299 5.57 -7.79 8.95
CA GLN A 299 6.45 -8.79 9.55
C GLN A 299 7.79 -8.19 9.99
N GLU A 300 8.33 -7.26 9.22
CA GLU A 300 9.59 -6.60 9.55
C GLU A 300 9.45 -5.82 10.87
N ILE A 301 8.37 -5.06 11.03
CA ILE A 301 8.11 -4.31 12.26
C ILE A 301 7.89 -5.28 13.43
N THR A 302 7.05 -6.30 13.25
CA THR A 302 6.73 -7.24 14.32
C THR A 302 7.96 -8.01 14.80
N LYS A 303 8.78 -8.50 13.87
CA LYS A 303 10.01 -9.25 14.22
C LYS A 303 11.03 -8.42 14.99
N GLN A 304 11.16 -7.13 14.63
CA GLN A 304 12.15 -6.25 15.25
C GLN A 304 11.68 -5.61 16.55
N THR A 305 10.38 -5.40 16.74
CA THR A 305 9.85 -4.62 17.88
C THR A 305 9.00 -5.43 18.84
N GLY A 306 8.47 -6.58 18.42
CA GLY A 306 7.48 -7.34 19.18
C GLY A 306 6.06 -6.80 19.08
N PHE A 307 5.84 -5.65 18.44
CA PHE A 307 4.50 -5.14 18.20
C PHE A 307 3.81 -5.97 17.11
N ASP A 308 2.69 -6.60 17.44
CA ASP A 308 1.97 -7.47 16.52
C ASP A 308 1.06 -6.67 15.59
N VAL A 309 1.57 -6.33 14.41
CA VAL A 309 0.87 -5.49 13.44
C VAL A 309 -0.33 -6.23 12.84
N ALA A 310 -0.19 -7.51 12.53
CA ALA A 310 -1.29 -8.31 11.99
C ALA A 310 -2.45 -8.42 12.98
N LYS A 311 -2.14 -8.57 14.28
CA LYS A 311 -3.16 -8.53 15.34
C LYS A 311 -3.90 -7.20 15.34
N ALA A 312 -3.18 -6.09 15.28
CA ALA A 312 -3.79 -4.75 15.23
C ALA A 312 -4.72 -4.59 14.02
N PHE A 313 -4.31 -5.10 12.86
CA PHE A 313 -5.11 -5.05 11.64
C PHE A 313 -6.41 -5.87 11.77
N ILE A 314 -6.32 -7.11 12.21
CA ILE A 314 -7.52 -7.96 12.37
C ILE A 314 -8.43 -7.42 13.48
N ASP A 315 -7.87 -6.90 14.58
CA ASP A 315 -8.66 -6.21 15.61
C ASP A 315 -9.49 -5.07 15.01
N ALA A 316 -8.85 -4.23 14.19
CA ALA A 316 -9.53 -3.10 13.54
C ALA A 316 -10.59 -3.57 12.53
N LEU A 317 -10.29 -4.61 11.78
CA LEU A 317 -11.23 -5.21 10.81
C LEU A 317 -12.46 -5.76 11.52
N GLU A 318 -12.28 -6.54 12.58
CA GLU A 318 -13.39 -7.08 13.38
C GLU A 318 -14.22 -5.96 13.99
N ALA A 319 -13.61 -4.93 14.55
CA ALA A 319 -14.30 -3.79 15.11
C ALA A 319 -15.13 -3.05 14.05
N ARG A 320 -14.59 -2.89 12.86
CA ARG A 320 -15.29 -2.25 11.74
C ARG A 320 -16.50 -3.06 11.27
N LEU A 321 -16.40 -4.38 11.28
CA LEU A 321 -17.48 -5.28 10.88
C LEU A 321 -18.58 -5.37 11.94
N ALA A 322 -18.27 -5.11 13.21
CA ALA A 322 -19.22 -5.10 14.31
C ALA A 322 -20.00 -3.78 14.45
N ALA A 323 -19.52 -2.74 13.79
CA ALA A 323 -20.12 -1.39 13.87
C ALA A 323 -21.39 -1.25 13.02
#